data_c0f69ff9d015cd083074609b2d9a9897
#
_entry.id   c0f69ff9d015cd083074609b2d9a9897
#
_cell.length_a   1.000
_cell.length_b   1.000
_cell.length_c   1.000
_cell.angle_alpha   90.00
_cell.angle_beta   90.00
_cell.angle_gamma   90.00
#
_symmetry.space_group_name_H-M   'P 1'
#
loop_
_entity.id
_entity.type
_entity.pdbx_description
1 polymer ?
#
loop_
_entity_poly.entity_id
_entity_poly.type
_entity_poly.pdbx_seq_one_letter_code
_entity_poly.pdbx_strand_id
1 'polypeptide(L)'
;MDALDILTDLENVLPFFQPIFSADEHQVIGYEVLGRYYDGSEYISLGPFFHDSSIPEEYRTEVDQVVLKKALDRFLEIDEHLLIFINRDADLLMKGADDPFLEVLHEYEELGLPLNRYVLEISEANYKGELDQLDHFLNYLKTLGIKIAIDKLGHESSHLDRIGQLSPNILKVDLRALRSNRASQGFQDILYSLSLLARKIGATLLFENIEMVYQLQFAWKNGGRYYQGFYLHKPAKDFVERTILKDKLKEEFHRFIAYEKKRIETLHQITESFQLRMQDLVSKYKKQEKYEEFLGSLTKELDSIAFRLYICDEDGFQVSPNLFKGDHEWVSQVEYMNKNWSWRPYFLENIHKMRLEKKGILSDVYSDIEIGDNIRTFSYPLSTKHYLFIDLSYAFLYDNDGLL
;
A
#
# COMPACT_ATOMS: atom_id res chain seq x y z
N MET A 1 2.15 -35.42 -1.95
CA MET A 1 2.91 -35.45 -3.21
C MET A 1 4.31 -35.92 -2.85
N ASP A 2 4.75 -37.06 -3.39
CA ASP A 2 6.09 -37.59 -3.10
C ASP A 2 7.10 -36.83 -4.00
N ALA A 3 8.22 -36.41 -3.42
CA ALA A 3 9.26 -35.72 -4.18
C ALA A 3 9.90 -36.61 -5.25
N LEU A 4 9.99 -37.91 -4.97
CA LEU A 4 10.54 -38.89 -5.91
C LEU A 4 9.64 -39.08 -7.14
N ASP A 5 8.31 -38.98 -6.98
CA ASP A 5 7.39 -39.11 -8.12
C ASP A 5 7.63 -37.95 -9.10
N ILE A 6 7.86 -36.73 -8.61
CA ILE A 6 8.12 -35.56 -9.44
C ILE A 6 9.47 -35.70 -10.17
N LEU A 7 10.53 -36.12 -9.46
CA LEU A 7 11.87 -36.24 -10.01
C LEU A 7 12.00 -37.34 -11.06
N THR A 8 11.20 -38.40 -10.93
CA THR A 8 11.17 -39.49 -11.90
C THR A 8 10.34 -39.19 -13.15
N ASP A 9 9.54 -38.10 -13.11
CA ASP A 9 8.61 -37.75 -14.18
C ASP A 9 8.62 -36.22 -14.50
N LEU A 10 9.81 -35.70 -14.77
CA LEU A 10 10.04 -34.29 -15.10
C LEU A 10 9.33 -33.81 -16.38
N GLU A 11 8.88 -34.75 -17.22
CA GLU A 11 8.06 -34.40 -18.41
C GLU A 11 6.72 -33.76 -18.01
N ASN A 12 6.15 -34.23 -16.91
CA ASN A 12 4.90 -33.72 -16.34
C ASN A 12 5.06 -32.50 -15.41
N VAL A 13 6.28 -32.05 -15.19
CA VAL A 13 6.56 -30.74 -14.59
C VAL A 13 6.40 -29.65 -15.65
N LEU A 14 5.46 -28.73 -15.45
CA LEU A 14 5.06 -27.73 -16.45
C LEU A 14 4.99 -26.33 -15.84
N PRO A 15 5.34 -25.27 -16.60
CA PRO A 15 5.08 -23.90 -16.21
C PRO A 15 3.60 -23.55 -16.43
N PHE A 16 3.03 -22.81 -15.49
CA PHE A 16 1.78 -22.09 -15.64
C PHE A 16 2.08 -20.59 -15.55
N PHE A 17 1.27 -19.81 -16.23
CA PHE A 17 1.48 -18.38 -16.38
C PHE A 17 0.33 -17.62 -15.75
N GLN A 18 0.61 -16.82 -14.72
CA GLN A 18 -0.39 -15.94 -14.12
C GLN A 18 -0.21 -14.53 -14.64
N PRO A 19 -1.19 -13.98 -15.37
CA PRO A 19 -1.06 -12.65 -15.96
C PRO A 19 -1.07 -11.56 -14.90
N ILE A 20 -0.24 -10.55 -15.13
CA ILE A 20 -0.12 -9.32 -14.36
C ILE A 20 -0.63 -8.18 -15.21
N PHE A 21 -1.59 -7.40 -14.68
CA PHE A 21 -2.28 -6.34 -15.39
C PHE A 21 -1.79 -4.96 -14.96
N SER A 22 -1.74 -4.02 -15.91
CA SER A 22 -1.39 -2.62 -15.69
C SER A 22 -2.63 -1.76 -15.43
N ALA A 23 -2.53 -0.85 -14.44
CA ALA A 23 -3.48 0.24 -14.24
C ALA A 23 -3.45 1.28 -15.38
N ASP A 24 -2.27 1.49 -15.96
CA ASP A 24 -2.04 2.55 -16.96
C ASP A 24 -2.64 2.14 -18.32
N GLU A 25 -2.43 0.88 -18.72
CA GLU A 25 -2.72 0.39 -20.06
C GLU A 25 -3.96 -0.51 -20.11
N HIS A 26 -4.47 -0.97 -18.95
CA HIS A 26 -5.57 -1.91 -18.79
C HIS A 26 -5.36 -3.23 -19.54
N GLN A 27 -4.10 -3.68 -19.60
CA GLN A 27 -3.70 -4.89 -20.34
C GLN A 27 -2.65 -5.68 -19.58
N VAL A 28 -2.38 -6.89 -20.05
CA VAL A 28 -1.30 -7.73 -19.51
C VAL A 28 0.05 -7.10 -19.82
N ILE A 29 0.91 -6.94 -18.79
CA ILE A 29 2.27 -6.41 -18.90
C ILE A 29 3.34 -7.49 -18.72
N GLY A 30 2.95 -8.67 -18.27
CA GLY A 30 3.84 -9.78 -18.01
C GLY A 30 3.12 -10.92 -17.33
N TYR A 31 3.88 -11.95 -17.01
CA TYR A 31 3.38 -13.15 -16.35
C TYR A 31 4.32 -13.61 -15.25
N GLU A 32 3.74 -14.03 -14.12
CA GLU A 32 4.46 -14.80 -13.13
C GLU A 32 4.49 -16.28 -13.53
N VAL A 33 5.69 -16.86 -13.52
CA VAL A 33 5.94 -18.28 -13.82
C VAL A 33 5.72 -19.09 -12.56
N LEU A 34 4.78 -20.05 -12.63
CA LEU A 34 4.38 -20.89 -11.52
C LEU A 34 4.52 -22.37 -11.88
N GLY A 35 5.33 -23.13 -11.14
CA GLY A 35 5.48 -24.57 -11.36
C GLY A 35 4.21 -25.36 -11.03
N ARG A 36 3.88 -26.31 -11.90
CA ARG A 36 2.80 -27.30 -11.71
C ARG A 36 3.32 -28.69 -12.07
N TYR A 37 2.79 -29.68 -11.41
CA TYR A 37 2.98 -31.10 -11.72
C TYR A 37 1.65 -31.71 -12.13
N TYR A 38 1.64 -32.45 -13.25
CA TYR A 38 0.45 -33.20 -13.68
C TYR A 38 0.54 -34.62 -13.14
N ASP A 39 -0.35 -35.00 -12.23
CA ASP A 39 -0.35 -36.32 -11.56
C ASP A 39 -1.11 -37.43 -12.33
N GLY A 40 -1.51 -37.13 -13.57
CA GLY A 40 -2.36 -38.01 -14.39
C GLY A 40 -3.86 -37.67 -14.30
N SER A 41 -4.28 -36.81 -13.36
CA SER A 41 -5.67 -36.38 -13.18
C SER A 41 -5.82 -34.85 -13.16
N GLU A 42 -4.94 -34.17 -12.41
CA GLU A 42 -4.99 -32.71 -12.25
C GLU A 42 -3.61 -32.07 -12.18
N TYR A 43 -3.57 -30.74 -12.30
CA TYR A 43 -2.35 -29.95 -12.16
C TYR A 43 -2.18 -29.46 -10.72
N ILE A 44 -1.19 -29.99 -10.03
CA ILE A 44 -0.89 -29.68 -8.64
C ILE A 44 0.17 -28.57 -8.56
N SER A 45 -0.02 -27.62 -7.63
CA SER A 45 0.98 -26.56 -7.40
C SER A 45 2.29 -27.13 -6.82
N LEU A 46 3.42 -26.75 -7.40
CA LEU A 46 4.76 -27.04 -6.87
C LEU A 46 5.21 -26.09 -5.76
N GLY A 47 4.42 -25.08 -5.39
CA GLY A 47 4.73 -24.18 -4.27
C GLY A 47 5.08 -24.93 -2.98
N PRO A 48 4.26 -25.88 -2.49
CA PRO A 48 4.58 -26.69 -1.31
C PRO A 48 5.89 -27.48 -1.46
N PHE A 49 6.18 -28.03 -2.63
CA PHE A 49 7.42 -28.74 -2.92
C PHE A 49 8.67 -27.83 -2.76
N PHE A 50 8.63 -26.62 -3.30
CA PHE A 50 9.74 -25.68 -3.21
C PHE A 50 9.97 -25.13 -1.79
N HIS A 51 8.91 -25.08 -0.95
CA HIS A 51 9.00 -24.60 0.43
C HIS A 51 9.28 -25.71 1.46
N ASP A 52 9.26 -26.98 1.07
CA ASP A 52 9.53 -28.08 1.96
C ASP A 52 11.04 -28.26 2.20
N SER A 53 11.50 -27.90 3.40
CA SER A 53 12.90 -28.03 3.80
C SER A 53 13.36 -29.49 3.97
N SER A 54 12.45 -30.45 4.00
CA SER A 54 12.79 -31.88 4.07
C SER A 54 13.24 -32.44 2.71
N ILE A 55 12.90 -31.75 1.62
CA ILE A 55 13.33 -32.10 0.27
C ILE A 55 14.74 -31.56 0.03
N PRO A 56 15.71 -32.41 -0.40
CA PRO A 56 17.04 -31.94 -0.71
C PRO A 56 17.05 -30.79 -1.71
N GLU A 57 17.91 -29.82 -1.47
CA GLU A 57 17.99 -28.59 -2.28
C GLU A 57 18.30 -28.89 -3.76
N GLU A 58 19.17 -29.85 -4.02
CA GLU A 58 19.52 -30.31 -5.37
C GLU A 58 18.26 -30.69 -6.18
N TYR A 59 17.31 -31.38 -5.54
CA TYR A 59 16.06 -31.80 -6.17
C TYR A 59 15.14 -30.62 -6.46
N ARG A 60 15.06 -29.67 -5.52
CA ARG A 60 14.28 -28.45 -5.72
C ARG A 60 14.83 -27.61 -6.87
N THR A 61 16.17 -27.50 -6.94
CA THR A 61 16.86 -26.77 -8.01
C THR A 61 16.65 -27.43 -9.37
N GLU A 62 16.72 -28.76 -9.45
CA GLU A 62 16.50 -29.52 -10.70
C GLU A 62 15.07 -29.28 -11.25
N VAL A 63 14.05 -29.41 -10.40
CA VAL A 63 12.65 -29.17 -10.79
C VAL A 63 12.42 -27.70 -11.19
N ASP A 64 13.03 -26.76 -10.46
CA ASP A 64 12.91 -25.34 -10.75
C ASP A 64 13.54 -24.97 -12.10
N GLN A 65 14.71 -25.55 -12.44
CA GLN A 65 15.32 -25.36 -13.74
C GLN A 65 14.45 -25.89 -14.89
N VAL A 66 13.80 -27.07 -14.70
CA VAL A 66 12.88 -27.61 -15.69
C VAL A 66 11.71 -26.66 -15.92
N VAL A 67 11.11 -26.13 -14.84
CA VAL A 67 10.03 -25.13 -14.95
C VAL A 67 10.53 -23.88 -15.68
N LEU A 68 11.70 -23.36 -15.29
CA LEU A 68 12.31 -22.17 -15.89
C LEU A 68 12.54 -22.35 -17.38
N LYS A 69 13.28 -23.37 -17.80
CA LYS A 69 13.59 -23.60 -19.23
C LYS A 69 12.32 -23.77 -20.05
N LYS A 70 11.39 -24.62 -19.61
CA LYS A 70 10.11 -24.80 -20.32
C LYS A 70 9.28 -23.49 -20.38
N ALA A 71 9.39 -22.61 -19.39
CA ALA A 71 8.74 -21.30 -19.42
C ALA A 71 9.41 -20.38 -20.45
N LEU A 72 10.75 -20.30 -20.42
CA LEU A 72 11.49 -19.41 -21.31
C LEU A 72 11.34 -19.82 -22.78
N ASP A 73 11.26 -21.11 -23.09
CA ASP A 73 10.92 -21.60 -24.43
C ASP A 73 9.60 -21.01 -24.93
N ARG A 74 8.58 -20.95 -24.07
CA ARG A 74 7.28 -20.36 -24.43
C ARG A 74 7.36 -18.84 -24.59
N PHE A 75 8.23 -18.14 -23.84
CA PHE A 75 8.42 -16.69 -23.96
C PHE A 75 9.17 -16.28 -25.24
N LEU A 76 9.90 -17.16 -25.88
CA LEU A 76 10.49 -16.91 -27.21
C LEU A 76 9.42 -16.75 -28.30
N GLU A 77 8.23 -17.31 -28.10
CA GLU A 77 7.13 -17.33 -29.07
C GLU A 77 6.20 -16.12 -28.98
N ILE A 78 6.37 -15.24 -27.96
CA ILE A 78 5.42 -14.15 -27.67
C ILE A 78 6.07 -12.77 -27.68
N ASP A 79 5.20 -11.74 -27.60
CA ASP A 79 5.53 -10.30 -27.64
C ASP A 79 6.78 -9.95 -26.79
N GLU A 80 7.72 -9.25 -27.40
CA GLU A 80 8.99 -8.82 -26.84
C GLU A 80 8.89 -7.86 -25.64
N HIS A 81 7.72 -7.28 -25.40
CA HIS A 81 7.52 -6.29 -24.34
C HIS A 81 6.99 -6.87 -23.03
N LEU A 82 6.57 -8.14 -23.01
CA LEU A 82 5.99 -8.76 -21.81
C LEU A 82 7.09 -9.12 -20.80
N LEU A 83 6.88 -8.74 -19.53
CA LEU A 83 7.78 -9.04 -18.43
C LEU A 83 7.62 -10.51 -17.98
N ILE A 84 8.72 -11.10 -17.51
CA ILE A 84 8.81 -12.47 -17.04
C ILE A 84 9.16 -12.43 -15.56
N PHE A 85 8.18 -12.71 -14.70
CA PHE A 85 8.37 -12.72 -13.26
C PHE A 85 8.75 -14.12 -12.81
N ILE A 86 9.89 -14.25 -12.12
CA ILE A 86 10.49 -15.52 -11.72
C ILE A 86 10.77 -15.48 -10.22
N ASN A 87 10.19 -16.41 -9.48
CA ASN A 87 10.44 -16.59 -8.06
C ASN A 87 11.83 -17.19 -7.82
N ARG A 88 12.59 -16.63 -6.89
CA ARG A 88 13.90 -17.17 -6.47
C ARG A 88 14.09 -17.09 -4.97
N ASP A 89 14.71 -18.13 -4.44
CA ASP A 89 15.20 -18.14 -3.07
C ASP A 89 16.49 -17.32 -2.99
N ALA A 90 16.52 -16.33 -2.08
CA ALA A 90 17.67 -15.44 -1.93
C ALA A 90 18.93 -16.18 -1.42
N ASP A 91 18.77 -17.20 -0.56
CA ASP A 91 19.91 -18.01 -0.07
C ASP A 91 20.52 -18.84 -1.21
N LEU A 92 19.69 -19.34 -2.16
CA LEU A 92 20.18 -20.07 -3.33
C LEU A 92 20.93 -19.15 -4.29
N LEU A 93 20.37 -17.98 -4.58
CA LEU A 93 21.03 -16.97 -5.44
C LEU A 93 22.42 -16.58 -4.94
N MET A 94 22.61 -16.55 -3.62
CA MET A 94 23.88 -16.14 -3.02
C MET A 94 24.95 -17.25 -2.97
N LYS A 95 24.60 -18.49 -3.37
CA LYS A 95 25.58 -19.59 -3.49
C LYS A 95 26.51 -19.43 -4.70
N GLY A 96 26.23 -18.47 -5.57
CA GLY A 96 27.13 -18.05 -6.65
C GLY A 96 27.33 -19.11 -7.74
N ALA A 97 28.55 -19.58 -7.92
CA ALA A 97 28.93 -20.47 -9.02
C ALA A 97 28.17 -21.82 -9.09
N ASP A 98 27.47 -22.20 -8.04
CA ASP A 98 26.68 -23.44 -7.98
C ASP A 98 25.20 -23.22 -8.42
N ASP A 99 24.76 -21.96 -8.65
CA ASP A 99 23.41 -21.67 -9.20
C ASP A 99 23.53 -21.35 -10.71
N PRO A 100 23.08 -22.23 -11.60
CA PRO A 100 23.15 -22.01 -13.05
C PRO A 100 22.09 -21.01 -13.56
N PHE A 101 21.41 -20.30 -12.69
CA PHE A 101 20.32 -19.37 -13.05
C PHE A 101 20.76 -18.30 -14.05
N LEU A 102 21.85 -17.60 -13.75
CA LEU A 102 22.36 -16.56 -14.66
C LEU A 102 22.85 -17.12 -15.99
N GLU A 103 23.45 -18.32 -15.96
CA GLU A 103 23.89 -19.02 -17.20
C GLU A 103 22.67 -19.28 -18.09
N VAL A 104 21.57 -19.79 -17.52
CA VAL A 104 20.31 -19.99 -18.27
C VAL A 104 19.78 -18.68 -18.82
N LEU A 105 19.78 -17.59 -18.04
CA LEU A 105 19.28 -16.30 -18.55
C LEU A 105 20.13 -15.77 -19.72
N HIS A 106 21.46 -15.94 -19.68
CA HIS A 106 22.34 -15.54 -20.77
C HIS A 106 22.17 -16.46 -22.01
N GLU A 107 21.96 -17.78 -21.79
CA GLU A 107 21.61 -18.69 -22.88
C GLU A 107 20.39 -18.22 -23.66
N TYR A 108 19.32 -17.81 -22.91
CA TYR A 108 18.08 -17.32 -23.50
C TYR A 108 18.19 -15.88 -24.05
N GLU A 109 19.11 -15.08 -23.53
CA GLU A 109 19.42 -13.76 -24.10
C GLU A 109 19.99 -13.91 -25.52
N GLU A 110 20.90 -14.86 -25.73
CA GLU A 110 21.44 -15.20 -27.06
C GLU A 110 20.34 -15.71 -28.02
N LEU A 111 19.32 -16.36 -27.50
CA LEU A 111 18.14 -16.83 -28.25
C LEU A 111 17.08 -15.72 -28.52
N GLY A 112 17.25 -14.51 -27.96
CA GLY A 112 16.39 -13.38 -28.24
C GLY A 112 15.48 -12.94 -27.08
N LEU A 113 15.70 -13.43 -25.84
CA LEU A 113 15.01 -12.94 -24.63
C LEU A 113 15.91 -11.97 -23.85
N PRO A 114 15.81 -10.64 -24.07
CA PRO A 114 16.71 -9.69 -23.45
C PRO A 114 16.53 -9.62 -21.93
N LEU A 115 17.63 -9.44 -21.18
CA LEU A 115 17.66 -9.47 -19.72
C LEU A 115 16.72 -8.44 -19.05
N ASN A 116 16.40 -7.34 -19.71
CA ASN A 116 15.49 -6.32 -19.19
C ASN A 116 14.01 -6.74 -19.13
N ARG A 117 13.68 -7.91 -19.68
CA ARG A 117 12.33 -8.51 -19.54
C ARG A 117 12.16 -9.26 -18.22
N TYR A 118 13.26 -9.65 -17.57
CA TYR A 118 13.17 -10.43 -16.34
C TYR A 118 12.89 -9.56 -15.12
N VAL A 119 12.00 -10.06 -14.27
CA VAL A 119 11.73 -9.56 -12.94
C VAL A 119 11.98 -10.69 -11.95
N LEU A 120 13.01 -10.53 -11.13
CA LEU A 120 13.37 -11.50 -10.13
C LEU A 120 12.58 -11.21 -8.85
N GLU A 121 11.75 -12.16 -8.43
CA GLU A 121 10.97 -12.08 -7.21
C GLU A 121 11.71 -12.77 -6.07
N ILE A 122 12.02 -12.04 -5.01
CA ILE A 122 12.70 -12.54 -3.81
C ILE A 122 11.91 -12.17 -2.54
N SER A 123 12.00 -13.03 -1.53
CA SER A 123 11.51 -12.74 -0.18
C SER A 123 12.69 -12.40 0.73
N GLU A 124 12.78 -11.13 1.15
CA GLU A 124 13.84 -10.67 2.05
C GLU A 124 13.74 -11.26 3.46
N ALA A 125 12.52 -11.62 3.89
CA ALA A 125 12.26 -12.15 5.22
C ALA A 125 12.93 -13.52 5.45
N ASN A 126 13.12 -14.31 4.40
CA ASN A 126 13.67 -15.64 4.47
C ASN A 126 15.19 -15.69 4.30
N TYR A 127 15.83 -14.58 3.91
CA TYR A 127 17.28 -14.52 3.69
C TYR A 127 18.04 -14.56 5.01
N LYS A 128 18.96 -15.53 5.14
CA LYS A 128 19.75 -15.80 6.34
C LYS A 128 21.19 -15.27 6.28
N GLY A 129 21.65 -14.85 5.11
CA GLY A 129 22.98 -14.31 4.89
C GLY A 129 23.12 -12.83 5.24
N GLU A 130 24.26 -12.25 4.90
CA GLU A 130 24.58 -10.85 5.08
C GLU A 130 23.86 -9.98 4.06
N LEU A 131 23.04 -9.03 4.52
CA LEU A 131 22.20 -8.20 3.64
C LEU A 131 23.01 -7.37 2.65
N ASP A 132 24.20 -6.88 3.05
CA ASP A 132 25.09 -6.11 2.19
C ASP A 132 25.56 -6.93 0.97
N GLN A 133 25.81 -8.22 1.16
CA GLN A 133 26.20 -9.10 0.06
C GLN A 133 25.04 -9.31 -0.92
N LEU A 134 23.83 -9.50 -0.40
CA LEU A 134 22.62 -9.60 -1.22
C LEU A 134 22.40 -8.30 -1.99
N ASP A 135 22.50 -7.14 -1.35
CA ASP A 135 22.36 -5.83 -2.01
C ASP A 135 23.36 -5.65 -3.14
N HIS A 136 24.64 -5.98 -2.91
CA HIS A 136 25.66 -5.92 -3.96
C HIS A 136 25.31 -6.81 -5.15
N PHE A 137 24.85 -8.03 -4.90
CA PHE A 137 24.47 -8.95 -5.96
C PHE A 137 23.24 -8.47 -6.73
N LEU A 138 22.19 -8.02 -6.03
CA LEU A 138 21.00 -7.49 -6.68
C LEU A 138 21.29 -6.21 -7.48
N ASN A 139 22.19 -5.35 -7.00
CA ASN A 139 22.64 -4.19 -7.76
C ASN A 139 23.40 -4.59 -9.02
N TYR A 140 24.22 -5.66 -8.98
CA TYR A 140 24.82 -6.23 -10.19
C TYR A 140 23.75 -6.68 -11.20
N LEU A 141 22.73 -7.44 -10.77
CA LEU A 141 21.62 -7.85 -11.65
C LEU A 141 20.89 -6.67 -12.28
N LYS A 142 20.68 -5.60 -11.52
CA LYS A 142 20.07 -4.35 -12.04
C LYS A 142 20.94 -3.72 -13.14
N THR A 143 22.27 -3.79 -13.05
CA THR A 143 23.16 -3.29 -14.12
C THR A 143 23.03 -4.08 -15.42
N LEU A 144 22.61 -5.35 -15.35
CA LEU A 144 22.27 -6.17 -16.49
C LEU A 144 20.88 -5.89 -17.07
N GLY A 145 20.09 -5.03 -16.41
CA GLY A 145 18.72 -4.70 -16.79
C GLY A 145 17.64 -5.52 -16.12
N ILE A 146 17.99 -6.54 -15.32
CA ILE A 146 17.04 -7.36 -14.57
C ILE A 146 16.38 -6.51 -13.48
N LYS A 147 15.06 -6.58 -13.39
CA LYS A 147 14.31 -5.89 -12.34
C LYS A 147 14.18 -6.76 -11.09
N ILE A 148 14.20 -6.15 -9.92
CA ILE A 148 14.05 -6.83 -8.64
C ILE A 148 12.68 -6.51 -8.05
N ALA A 149 11.94 -7.54 -7.65
CA ALA A 149 10.70 -7.45 -6.90
C ALA A 149 10.86 -8.07 -5.52
N ILE A 150 10.49 -7.35 -4.47
CA ILE A 150 10.36 -7.90 -3.12
C ILE A 150 8.95 -8.43 -2.95
N ASP A 151 8.86 -9.71 -2.60
CA ASP A 151 7.60 -10.45 -2.52
C ASP A 151 7.07 -10.60 -1.08
N LYS A 152 5.77 -10.89 -0.95
CA LYS A 152 5.04 -11.21 0.31
C LYS A 152 4.95 -10.09 1.33
N LEU A 153 5.02 -8.83 0.91
CA LEU A 153 4.82 -7.70 1.81
C LEU A 153 3.38 -7.65 2.35
N GLY A 154 3.25 -7.36 3.64
CA GLY A 154 1.95 -7.27 4.32
C GLY A 154 1.42 -8.58 4.89
N HIS A 155 2.08 -9.73 4.70
CA HIS A 155 1.68 -11.02 5.27
C HIS A 155 2.49 -11.43 6.51
N GLU A 156 3.80 -11.15 6.52
CA GLU A 156 4.73 -11.43 7.61
C GLU A 156 5.41 -10.14 8.04
N SER A 157 6.26 -10.18 9.07
CA SER A 157 7.02 -9.02 9.53
C SER A 157 7.96 -8.52 8.43
N SER A 158 7.50 -7.56 7.64
CA SER A 158 8.34 -6.90 6.63
C SER A 158 9.32 -5.95 7.33
N HIS A 159 10.60 -6.09 7.04
CA HIS A 159 11.64 -5.21 7.54
C HIS A 159 11.81 -4.01 6.61
N LEU A 160 11.21 -2.85 6.96
CA LEU A 160 11.23 -1.64 6.12
C LEU A 160 12.64 -1.12 5.84
N ASP A 161 13.57 -1.31 6.78
CA ASP A 161 14.99 -0.99 6.63
C ASP A 161 15.64 -1.80 5.51
N ARG A 162 15.39 -3.13 5.47
CA ARG A 162 15.87 -4.01 4.40
C ARG A 162 15.32 -3.62 3.03
N ILE A 163 14.01 -3.32 2.96
CA ILE A 163 13.38 -2.85 1.71
C ILE A 163 14.05 -1.57 1.21
N GLY A 164 14.31 -0.62 2.13
CA GLY A 164 15.01 0.63 1.81
C GLY A 164 16.42 0.39 1.28
N GLN A 165 17.18 -0.52 1.88
CA GLN A 165 18.54 -0.87 1.49
C GLN A 165 18.57 -1.56 0.12
N LEU A 166 17.76 -2.58 -0.10
CA LEU A 166 17.72 -3.33 -1.35
C LEU A 166 17.19 -2.53 -2.55
N SER A 167 16.53 -1.39 -2.31
CA SER A 167 16.03 -0.47 -3.34
C SER A 167 15.39 -1.18 -4.54
N PRO A 168 14.33 -1.99 -4.33
CA PRO A 168 13.73 -2.80 -5.39
C PRO A 168 13.01 -1.95 -6.44
N ASN A 169 12.84 -2.51 -7.64
CA ASN A 169 12.03 -1.90 -8.69
C ASN A 169 10.53 -2.06 -8.45
N ILE A 170 10.14 -3.18 -7.81
CA ILE A 170 8.74 -3.55 -7.57
C ILE A 170 8.59 -4.02 -6.11
N LEU A 171 7.49 -3.61 -5.48
CA LEU A 171 7.03 -4.13 -4.19
C LEU A 171 5.73 -4.91 -4.41
N LYS A 172 5.75 -6.23 -4.16
CA LYS A 172 4.55 -7.09 -4.22
C LYS A 172 3.87 -7.11 -2.87
N VAL A 173 2.61 -6.67 -2.83
CA VAL A 173 1.81 -6.51 -1.63
C VAL A 173 0.65 -7.50 -1.64
N ASP A 174 0.62 -8.38 -0.62
CA ASP A 174 -0.38 -9.43 -0.49
C ASP A 174 -1.67 -8.91 0.15
N LEU A 175 -2.79 -9.05 -0.56
CA LEU A 175 -4.10 -8.61 -0.08
C LEU A 175 -4.95 -9.72 0.56
N ARG A 176 -4.40 -10.91 0.84
CA ARG A 176 -5.15 -12.00 1.49
C ARG A 176 -5.75 -11.60 2.83
N ALA A 177 -5.03 -10.80 3.61
CA ALA A 177 -5.52 -10.35 4.91
C ALA A 177 -6.80 -9.50 4.81
N LEU A 178 -7.04 -8.81 3.69
CA LEU A 178 -8.27 -8.06 3.46
C LEU A 178 -9.51 -8.94 3.22
N ARG A 179 -9.37 -10.25 3.01
CA ARG A 179 -10.52 -11.16 2.81
C ARG A 179 -11.37 -11.34 4.08
N SER A 180 -10.78 -11.19 5.24
CA SER A 180 -11.49 -11.29 6.50
C SER A 180 -11.94 -9.92 6.96
N ASN A 181 -13.18 -9.80 7.47
CA ASN A 181 -13.66 -8.60 8.20
C ASN A 181 -12.80 -8.29 9.46
N ARG A 182 -11.71 -9.03 9.66
CA ARG A 182 -10.70 -8.84 10.69
C ARG A 182 -9.49 -8.05 10.21
N ALA A 183 -9.44 -7.62 8.93
CA ALA A 183 -8.44 -6.66 8.51
C ALA A 183 -8.63 -5.41 9.36
N SER A 184 -7.85 -5.33 10.44
CA SER A 184 -7.88 -4.20 11.36
C SER A 184 -7.54 -2.92 10.59
N GLN A 185 -8.05 -1.80 11.05
CA GLN A 185 -7.64 -0.49 10.53
C GLN A 185 -6.10 -0.40 10.44
N GLY A 186 -5.39 -0.93 11.45
CA GLY A 186 -3.94 -0.99 11.46
C GLY A 186 -3.30 -1.71 10.26
N PHE A 187 -3.96 -2.74 9.69
CA PHE A 187 -3.46 -3.38 8.47
C PHE A 187 -3.57 -2.44 7.24
N GLN A 188 -4.69 -1.71 7.13
CA GLN A 188 -4.86 -0.72 6.06
C GLN A 188 -3.82 0.41 6.19
N ASP A 189 -3.53 0.85 7.41
CA ASP A 189 -2.53 1.88 7.69
C ASP A 189 -1.10 1.42 7.35
N ILE A 190 -0.79 0.13 7.59
CA ILE A 190 0.49 -0.48 7.16
C ILE A 190 0.60 -0.47 5.64
N LEU A 191 -0.45 -0.89 4.92
CA LEU A 191 -0.46 -0.89 3.46
C LEU A 191 -0.34 0.52 2.88
N TYR A 192 -1.01 1.49 3.49
CA TYR A 192 -0.85 2.90 3.14
C TYR A 192 0.59 3.38 3.36
N SER A 193 1.22 3.00 4.48
CA SER A 193 2.62 3.34 4.76
C SER A 193 3.59 2.71 3.75
N LEU A 194 3.34 1.46 3.33
CA LEU A 194 4.08 0.81 2.25
C LEU A 194 3.93 1.55 0.92
N SER A 195 2.73 2.08 0.62
CA SER A 195 2.52 2.87 -0.60
C SER A 195 3.32 4.18 -0.60
N LEU A 196 3.42 4.84 0.56
CA LEU A 196 4.26 6.02 0.72
C LEU A 196 5.75 5.68 0.60
N LEU A 197 6.20 4.56 1.18
CA LEU A 197 7.57 4.08 1.05
C LEU A 197 7.91 3.81 -0.42
N ALA A 198 7.08 3.04 -1.13
CA ALA A 198 7.26 2.75 -2.55
C ALA A 198 7.46 4.02 -3.37
N ARG A 199 6.60 5.03 -3.14
CA ARG A 199 6.72 6.34 -3.82
C ARG A 199 8.02 7.06 -3.50
N LYS A 200 8.51 6.98 -2.25
CA LYS A 200 9.76 7.63 -1.84
C LYS A 200 11.01 6.95 -2.42
N ILE A 201 11.02 5.63 -2.54
CA ILE A 201 12.15 4.86 -3.11
C ILE A 201 12.05 4.69 -4.63
N GLY A 202 10.96 5.15 -5.26
CA GLY A 202 10.74 5.01 -6.71
C GLY A 202 10.33 3.60 -7.15
N ALA A 203 9.85 2.76 -6.23
CA ALA A 203 9.38 1.41 -6.53
C ALA A 203 7.94 1.41 -7.06
N THR A 204 7.64 0.50 -7.98
CA THR A 204 6.28 0.23 -8.45
C THR A 204 5.57 -0.72 -7.48
N LEU A 205 4.31 -0.42 -7.14
CA LEU A 205 3.48 -1.34 -6.37
C LEU A 205 2.76 -2.33 -7.29
N LEU A 206 2.92 -3.61 -6.98
CA LEU A 206 2.13 -4.72 -7.51
C LEU A 206 1.29 -5.29 -6.37
N PHE A 207 -0.02 -5.25 -6.49
CA PHE A 207 -0.90 -5.88 -5.53
C PHE A 207 -1.31 -7.27 -6.02
N GLU A 208 -1.10 -8.26 -5.18
CA GLU A 208 -1.39 -9.65 -5.47
C GLU A 208 -2.52 -10.23 -4.62
N ASN A 209 -2.97 -11.44 -4.98
CA ASN A 209 -4.07 -12.14 -4.31
C ASN A 209 -5.40 -11.36 -4.31
N ILE A 210 -5.63 -10.60 -5.40
CA ILE A 210 -6.89 -9.91 -5.63
C ILE A 210 -7.94 -10.94 -6.04
N GLU A 211 -8.95 -11.13 -5.19
CA GLU A 211 -10.05 -12.10 -5.43
C GLU A 211 -11.42 -11.44 -5.51
N MET A 212 -11.51 -10.17 -5.10
CA MET A 212 -12.75 -9.40 -5.05
C MET A 212 -12.54 -7.97 -5.55
N VAL A 213 -13.62 -7.36 -6.06
CA VAL A 213 -13.57 -5.99 -6.61
C VAL A 213 -13.11 -4.94 -5.59
N TYR A 214 -13.48 -5.09 -4.32
CA TYR A 214 -13.06 -4.12 -3.30
C TYR A 214 -11.54 -4.16 -3.04
N GLN A 215 -10.89 -5.33 -3.17
CA GLN A 215 -9.43 -5.43 -3.09
C GLN A 215 -8.76 -4.72 -4.29
N LEU A 216 -9.34 -4.83 -5.48
CA LEU A 216 -8.87 -4.09 -6.65
C LEU A 216 -9.04 -2.57 -6.46
N GLN A 217 -10.19 -2.13 -5.91
CA GLN A 217 -10.42 -0.72 -5.57
C GLN A 217 -9.42 -0.23 -4.52
N PHE A 218 -9.18 -1.03 -3.48
CA PHE A 218 -8.19 -0.72 -2.44
C PHE A 218 -6.79 -0.58 -3.05
N ALA A 219 -6.37 -1.54 -3.87
CA ALA A 219 -5.08 -1.52 -4.56
C ALA A 219 -4.93 -0.25 -5.43
N TRP A 220 -5.97 0.08 -6.20
CA TRP A 220 -6.01 1.29 -7.03
C TRP A 220 -5.89 2.58 -6.18
N LYS A 221 -6.65 2.68 -5.09
CA LYS A 221 -6.64 3.84 -4.18
C LYS A 221 -5.27 4.06 -3.53
N ASN A 222 -4.54 2.97 -3.26
CA ASN A 222 -3.22 3.00 -2.62
C ASN A 222 -2.05 3.02 -3.62
N GLY A 223 -2.29 3.44 -4.86
CA GLY A 223 -1.24 3.67 -5.85
C GLY A 223 -0.70 2.41 -6.51
N GLY A 224 -1.47 1.31 -6.51
CA GLY A 224 -1.14 0.11 -7.26
C GLY A 224 -1.05 0.41 -8.75
N ARG A 225 0.08 0.07 -9.35
CA ARG A 225 0.28 0.16 -10.79
C ARG A 225 0.06 -1.18 -11.47
N TYR A 226 0.40 -2.27 -10.77
CA TYR A 226 0.25 -3.63 -11.27
C TYR A 226 -0.67 -4.44 -10.36
N TYR A 227 -1.44 -5.35 -10.98
CA TYR A 227 -2.46 -6.14 -10.31
C TYR A 227 -2.40 -7.59 -10.72
N GLN A 228 -2.53 -8.50 -9.74
CA GLN A 228 -2.56 -9.93 -9.94
C GLN A 228 -3.57 -10.58 -8.99
N GLY A 229 -4.26 -11.62 -9.43
CA GLY A 229 -5.19 -12.36 -8.56
C GLY A 229 -6.31 -13.05 -9.34
N PHE A 230 -7.04 -13.92 -8.64
CA PHE A 230 -8.06 -14.76 -9.26
C PHE A 230 -9.30 -13.97 -9.72
N TYR A 231 -9.53 -12.80 -9.18
CA TYR A 231 -10.56 -11.89 -9.68
C TYR A 231 -10.25 -11.41 -11.11
N LEU A 232 -9.00 -11.29 -11.45
CA LEU A 232 -8.52 -10.91 -12.76
C LEU A 232 -8.38 -12.15 -13.64
N HIS A 233 -7.41 -13.01 -13.32
CA HIS A 233 -7.24 -14.27 -14.03
C HIS A 233 -6.47 -15.28 -13.16
N LYS A 234 -6.84 -16.57 -13.25
CA LYS A 234 -6.11 -17.66 -12.62
C LYS A 234 -4.87 -18.01 -13.43
N PRO A 235 -3.83 -18.64 -12.81
CA PRO A 235 -2.74 -19.23 -13.56
C PRO A 235 -3.26 -20.21 -14.61
N ALA A 236 -2.73 -20.13 -15.82
CA ALA A 236 -3.10 -21.00 -16.94
C ALA A 236 -1.86 -21.57 -17.62
N LYS A 237 -2.02 -22.70 -18.31
CA LYS A 237 -0.96 -23.34 -19.09
C LYS A 237 -0.53 -22.49 -20.30
N ASP A 238 -1.49 -21.77 -20.87
CA ASP A 238 -1.28 -20.92 -22.04
C ASP A 238 -1.38 -19.44 -21.67
N PHE A 239 -0.74 -18.61 -22.46
CA PHE A 239 -0.86 -17.16 -22.36
C PHE A 239 -2.26 -16.70 -22.78
N VAL A 240 -2.74 -15.66 -22.14
CA VAL A 240 -4.03 -15.04 -22.50
C VAL A 240 -3.83 -13.88 -23.45
N GLU A 241 -4.88 -13.50 -24.17
CA GLU A 241 -4.86 -12.29 -24.98
C GLU A 241 -4.51 -11.07 -24.12
N ARG A 242 -3.57 -10.25 -24.58
CA ARG A 242 -3.04 -9.10 -23.83
C ARG A 242 -4.13 -8.15 -23.37
N THR A 243 -5.20 -7.99 -24.15
CA THR A 243 -6.32 -7.07 -23.91
C THR A 243 -7.54 -7.72 -23.26
N ILE A 244 -7.46 -8.98 -22.84
CA ILE A 244 -8.60 -9.80 -22.35
C ILE A 244 -9.47 -9.12 -21.29
N LEU A 245 -8.90 -8.26 -20.43
CA LEU A 245 -9.63 -7.55 -19.39
C LEU A 245 -9.72 -6.04 -19.62
N LYS A 246 -9.34 -5.54 -20.79
CA LYS A 246 -9.23 -4.10 -21.06
C LYS A 246 -10.53 -3.34 -20.76
N ASP A 247 -11.64 -3.82 -21.26
CA ASP A 247 -12.94 -3.16 -21.07
C ASP A 247 -13.43 -3.30 -19.62
N LYS A 248 -13.25 -4.47 -19.00
CA LYS A 248 -13.59 -4.72 -17.61
C LYS A 248 -12.81 -3.78 -16.68
N LEU A 249 -11.49 -3.69 -16.83
CA LEU A 249 -10.65 -2.82 -16.01
C LEU A 249 -10.99 -1.34 -16.21
N LYS A 250 -11.23 -0.92 -17.47
CA LYS A 250 -11.66 0.44 -17.77
C LYS A 250 -12.97 0.80 -17.07
N GLU A 251 -13.94 -0.10 -17.06
CA GLU A 251 -15.23 0.11 -16.40
C GLU A 251 -15.09 0.15 -14.88
N GLU A 252 -14.31 -0.78 -14.27
CA GLU A 252 -14.07 -0.79 -12.85
C GLU A 252 -13.37 0.50 -12.39
N PHE A 253 -12.31 0.91 -13.07
CA PHE A 253 -11.58 2.14 -12.71
C PHE A 253 -12.43 3.39 -12.92
N HIS A 254 -13.29 3.42 -13.94
CA HIS A 254 -14.24 4.52 -14.09
C HIS A 254 -15.17 4.63 -12.88
N ARG A 255 -15.67 3.50 -12.36
CA ARG A 255 -16.49 3.46 -11.15
C ARG A 255 -15.71 3.94 -9.92
N PHE A 256 -14.45 3.50 -9.76
CA PHE A 256 -13.60 3.94 -8.65
C PHE A 256 -13.33 5.44 -8.69
N ILE A 257 -13.01 5.97 -9.88
CA ILE A 257 -12.81 7.41 -10.09
C ILE A 257 -14.09 8.19 -9.77
N ALA A 258 -15.25 7.74 -10.22
CA ALA A 258 -16.52 8.41 -9.94
C ALA A 258 -16.84 8.44 -8.44
N TYR A 259 -16.60 7.33 -7.74
CA TYR A 259 -16.75 7.24 -6.29
C TYR A 259 -15.81 8.21 -5.55
N GLU A 260 -14.51 8.21 -5.89
CA GLU A 260 -13.53 9.09 -5.23
C GLU A 260 -13.80 10.57 -5.53
N LYS A 261 -14.22 10.93 -6.75
CA LYS A 261 -14.66 12.30 -7.06
C LYS A 261 -15.80 12.74 -6.16
N LYS A 262 -16.84 11.91 -6.03
CA LYS A 262 -17.98 12.21 -5.16
C LYS A 262 -17.54 12.38 -3.72
N ARG A 263 -16.64 11.52 -3.21
CA ARG A 263 -16.09 11.62 -1.84
C ARG A 263 -15.35 12.95 -1.64
N ILE A 264 -14.48 13.33 -2.58
CA ILE A 264 -13.73 14.59 -2.53
C ILE A 264 -14.68 15.80 -2.57
N GLU A 265 -15.69 15.77 -3.43
CA GLU A 265 -16.72 16.82 -3.52
C GLU A 265 -17.51 16.97 -2.20
N THR A 266 -17.92 15.86 -1.60
CA THR A 266 -18.61 15.85 -0.30
C THR A 266 -17.71 16.43 0.79
N LEU A 267 -16.45 16.02 0.85
CA LEU A 267 -15.49 16.55 1.81
C LEU A 267 -15.30 18.07 1.66
N HIS A 268 -15.21 18.55 0.42
CA HIS A 268 -15.10 19.96 0.13
C HIS A 268 -16.35 20.74 0.59
N GLN A 269 -17.55 20.24 0.28
CA GLN A 269 -18.83 20.86 0.69
C GLN A 269 -18.94 20.94 2.21
N ILE A 270 -18.57 19.89 2.94
CA ILE A 270 -18.56 19.88 4.40
C ILE A 270 -17.56 20.90 4.93
N THR A 271 -16.35 20.95 4.38
CA THR A 271 -15.33 21.93 4.78
C THR A 271 -15.81 23.37 4.57
N GLU A 272 -16.43 23.68 3.44
CA GLU A 272 -17.00 25.01 3.18
C GLU A 272 -18.16 25.33 4.14
N SER A 273 -19.02 24.36 4.46
CA SER A 273 -20.10 24.55 5.43
C SER A 273 -19.56 24.86 6.84
N PHE A 274 -18.51 24.16 7.26
CA PHE A 274 -17.80 24.48 8.50
C PHE A 274 -17.17 25.87 8.47
N GLN A 275 -16.55 26.23 7.37
CA GLN A 275 -15.95 27.56 7.17
C GLN A 275 -16.99 28.67 7.41
N LEU A 276 -18.16 28.59 6.77
CA LEU A 276 -19.23 29.57 6.91
C LEU A 276 -19.77 29.60 8.34
N ARG A 277 -20.02 28.43 8.92
CA ARG A 277 -20.51 28.33 10.33
C ARG A 277 -19.51 28.97 11.30
N MET A 278 -18.21 28.70 11.13
CA MET A 278 -17.19 29.28 12.01
C MET A 278 -17.06 30.79 11.84
N GLN A 279 -17.19 31.30 10.62
CA GLN A 279 -17.21 32.75 10.37
C GLN A 279 -18.34 33.43 11.14
N ASP A 280 -19.54 32.85 11.12
CA ASP A 280 -20.70 33.38 11.84
C ASP A 280 -20.50 33.30 13.37
N LEU A 281 -20.04 32.17 13.90
CA LEU A 281 -19.81 31.97 15.33
C LEU A 281 -18.70 32.88 15.86
N VAL A 282 -17.60 33.01 15.16
CA VAL A 282 -16.50 33.91 15.55
C VAL A 282 -17.01 35.36 15.54
N SER A 283 -17.78 35.78 14.53
CA SER A 283 -18.37 37.12 14.48
C SER A 283 -19.33 37.38 15.61
N LYS A 284 -20.17 36.39 15.95
CA LYS A 284 -21.16 36.45 17.04
C LYS A 284 -20.50 36.64 18.41
N TYR A 285 -19.41 35.95 18.66
CA TYR A 285 -18.72 35.92 19.95
C TYR A 285 -17.46 36.79 20.01
N LYS A 286 -17.16 37.60 19.01
CA LYS A 286 -15.97 38.45 18.88
C LYS A 286 -15.73 39.41 20.06
N LYS A 287 -16.78 39.75 20.85
CA LYS A 287 -16.70 40.68 22.00
C LYS A 287 -16.17 40.01 23.27
N GLN A 288 -16.02 38.71 23.31
CA GLN A 288 -15.49 37.99 24.46
C GLN A 288 -13.99 38.17 24.52
N GLU A 289 -13.47 38.75 25.59
CA GLU A 289 -12.06 39.07 25.76
C GLU A 289 -11.23 37.86 26.18
N LYS A 290 -11.88 36.89 26.89
CA LYS A 290 -11.22 35.69 27.39
C LYS A 290 -11.49 34.48 26.48
N TYR A 291 -10.44 33.75 26.12
CA TYR A 291 -10.58 32.55 25.28
C TYR A 291 -11.45 31.46 25.95
N GLU A 292 -11.42 31.33 27.26
CA GLU A 292 -12.23 30.34 27.97
C GLU A 292 -13.73 30.63 27.83
N GLU A 293 -14.16 31.90 27.93
CA GLU A 293 -15.53 32.30 27.71
C GLU A 293 -15.97 32.11 26.24
N PHE A 294 -15.08 32.46 25.32
CA PHE A 294 -15.27 32.24 23.89
C PHE A 294 -15.45 30.74 23.55
N LEU A 295 -14.56 29.90 24.01
CA LEU A 295 -14.66 28.45 23.81
C LEU A 295 -15.90 27.87 24.49
N GLY A 296 -16.24 28.31 25.71
CA GLY A 296 -17.46 27.90 26.42
C GLY A 296 -18.76 28.30 25.69
N SER A 297 -18.72 29.34 24.85
CA SER A 297 -19.85 29.68 23.99
C SER A 297 -19.91 28.79 22.75
N LEU A 298 -18.75 28.38 22.21
CA LEU A 298 -18.67 27.48 21.09
C LEU A 298 -19.07 26.04 21.45
N THR A 299 -18.84 25.58 22.68
CA THR A 299 -19.27 24.23 23.09
C THR A 299 -20.78 24.05 22.96
N LYS A 300 -21.60 25.06 23.23
CA LYS A 300 -23.06 25.00 23.08
C LYS A 300 -23.50 24.85 21.63
N GLU A 301 -22.77 25.48 20.72
CA GLU A 301 -23.08 25.48 19.29
C GLU A 301 -22.55 24.24 18.55
N LEU A 302 -21.48 23.64 19.09
CA LEU A 302 -20.77 22.52 18.49
C LEU A 302 -20.93 21.19 19.23
N ASP A 303 -21.86 21.14 20.19
CA ASP A 303 -22.05 20.01 21.11
C ASP A 303 -22.26 18.67 20.41
N SER A 304 -23.00 18.63 19.29
CA SER A 304 -23.29 17.43 18.52
C SER A 304 -22.18 17.06 17.52
N ILE A 305 -21.14 17.90 17.39
CA ILE A 305 -20.16 17.80 16.30
C ILE A 305 -18.76 17.53 16.83
N ALA A 306 -18.37 18.28 17.88
CA ALA A 306 -17.02 18.28 18.40
C ALA A 306 -16.96 17.66 19.81
N PHE A 307 -15.79 17.15 20.15
CA PHE A 307 -15.50 16.66 21.50
C PHE A 307 -14.34 17.40 22.18
N ARG A 308 -13.55 18.17 21.41
CA ARG A 308 -12.41 18.93 21.95
C ARG A 308 -12.27 20.26 21.23
N LEU A 309 -12.04 21.34 21.99
CA LEU A 309 -11.80 22.68 21.48
C LEU A 309 -10.60 23.31 22.20
N TYR A 310 -9.67 23.90 21.46
CA TYR A 310 -8.54 24.63 22.03
C TYR A 310 -7.98 25.67 21.05
N ILE A 311 -7.19 26.62 21.56
CA ILE A 311 -6.57 27.67 20.77
C ILE A 311 -5.05 27.61 20.96
N CYS A 312 -4.33 27.67 19.83
CA CYS A 312 -2.89 27.82 19.82
C CYS A 312 -2.47 29.15 19.17
N ASP A 313 -1.27 29.59 19.51
CA ASP A 313 -0.60 30.68 18.81
C ASP A 313 0.08 30.19 17.51
N GLU A 314 0.72 31.12 16.80
CA GLU A 314 1.41 30.83 15.54
C GLU A 314 2.65 29.94 15.69
N ASP A 315 3.22 29.82 16.89
CA ASP A 315 4.37 28.97 17.22
C ASP A 315 3.95 27.62 17.81
N GLY A 316 2.64 27.38 17.94
CA GLY A 316 2.07 26.11 18.41
C GLY A 316 1.88 26.00 19.91
N PHE A 317 2.11 27.07 20.69
CA PHE A 317 1.80 27.04 22.11
C PHE A 317 0.28 27.19 22.33
N GLN A 318 -0.26 26.32 23.15
CA GLN A 318 -1.67 26.38 23.51
C GLN A 318 -1.93 27.53 24.49
N VAL A 319 -2.72 28.51 24.06
CA VAL A 319 -3.00 29.76 24.80
C VAL A 319 -4.36 29.73 25.51
N SER A 320 -5.09 28.64 25.42
CA SER A 320 -6.35 28.41 26.11
C SER A 320 -6.33 27.09 26.87
N PRO A 321 -7.21 26.87 27.88
CA PRO A 321 -7.47 25.53 28.36
C PRO A 321 -8.03 24.67 27.22
N ASN A 322 -7.93 23.36 27.39
CA ASN A 322 -8.60 22.38 26.55
C ASN A 322 -10.04 22.25 27.03
N LEU A 323 -11.05 22.50 26.19
CA LEU A 323 -12.42 22.14 26.52
C LEU A 323 -12.68 20.75 25.93
N PHE A 324 -12.87 19.77 26.79
CA PHE A 324 -13.07 18.38 26.45
C PHE A 324 -14.47 17.91 26.83
N LYS A 325 -15.19 17.27 25.93
CA LYS A 325 -16.49 16.70 26.17
C LYS A 325 -16.35 15.30 26.75
N GLY A 326 -16.63 15.15 28.02
CA GLY A 326 -16.83 13.86 28.67
C GLY A 326 -18.17 13.23 28.31
N ASP A 327 -18.58 12.21 29.04
CA ASP A 327 -19.83 11.46 28.77
C ASP A 327 -21.10 12.35 28.81
N HIS A 328 -21.12 13.40 29.62
CA HIS A 328 -22.32 14.20 29.85
C HIS A 328 -22.09 15.72 29.77
N GLU A 329 -20.87 16.22 29.95
CA GLU A 329 -20.59 17.64 30.00
C GLU A 329 -19.19 18.02 29.51
N TRP A 330 -19.01 19.29 29.18
CA TRP A 330 -17.74 19.86 28.80
C TRP A 330 -16.92 20.22 30.03
N VAL A 331 -15.69 19.75 30.10
CA VAL A 331 -14.74 19.96 31.18
C VAL A 331 -13.58 20.83 30.70
N SER A 332 -13.19 21.82 31.51
CA SER A 332 -12.02 22.67 31.24
C SER A 332 -10.74 21.98 31.81
N GLN A 333 -9.78 21.72 30.94
CA GLN A 333 -8.51 21.07 31.25
C GLN A 333 -7.37 22.09 31.15
N VAL A 334 -7.09 22.76 32.26
CA VAL A 334 -6.10 23.85 32.34
C VAL A 334 -4.65 23.35 32.19
N GLU A 335 -4.39 22.10 32.49
CA GLU A 335 -3.09 21.43 32.37
C GLU A 335 -2.53 21.36 30.96
N TYR A 336 -3.36 21.67 29.95
CA TYR A 336 -2.94 21.75 28.56
C TYR A 336 -2.38 23.12 28.17
N MET A 337 -2.58 24.14 28.98
CA MET A 337 -2.03 25.47 28.72
C MET A 337 -0.50 25.43 28.63
N ASN A 338 0.04 26.19 27.67
CA ASN A 338 1.46 26.27 27.35
C ASN A 338 2.11 24.99 26.80
N LYS A 339 1.32 23.91 26.52
CA LYS A 339 1.83 22.79 25.75
C LYS A 339 2.11 23.26 24.32
N ASN A 340 3.20 22.79 23.72
CA ASN A 340 3.56 23.12 22.34
C ASN A 340 3.24 21.95 21.41
N TRP A 341 2.50 22.22 20.32
CA TRP A 341 2.06 21.24 19.32
C TRP A 341 2.81 21.34 17.99
N SER A 342 3.75 22.27 17.86
CA SER A 342 4.48 22.53 16.61
C SER A 342 5.35 21.34 16.15
N TRP A 343 5.64 20.38 17.02
CA TRP A 343 6.35 19.15 16.67
C TRP A 343 5.53 18.20 15.75
N ARG A 344 4.22 18.41 15.66
CA ARG A 344 3.36 17.64 14.73
C ARG A 344 3.69 18.05 13.29
N PRO A 345 4.01 17.09 12.38
CA PRO A 345 4.55 17.41 11.05
C PRO A 345 3.71 18.39 10.21
N TYR A 346 2.38 18.32 10.37
CA TYR A 346 1.42 19.14 9.59
C TYR A 346 1.10 20.49 10.24
N PHE A 347 1.50 20.74 11.49
CA PHE A 347 1.04 21.89 12.26
C PHE A 347 1.45 23.22 11.63
N LEU A 348 2.75 23.41 11.40
CA LEU A 348 3.28 24.66 10.83
C LEU A 348 2.80 24.90 9.40
N GLU A 349 2.69 23.83 8.60
CA GLU A 349 2.16 23.93 7.25
C GLU A 349 0.70 24.42 7.26
N ASN A 350 -0.14 23.84 8.13
CA ASN A 350 -1.54 24.26 8.27
C ASN A 350 -1.68 25.69 8.77
N ILE A 351 -0.88 26.11 9.77
CA ILE A 351 -0.87 27.49 10.24
C ILE A 351 -0.53 28.45 9.10
N HIS A 352 0.53 28.15 8.34
CA HIS A 352 0.95 28.99 7.23
C HIS A 352 -0.11 29.07 6.13
N LYS A 353 -0.72 27.96 5.78
CA LYS A 353 -1.81 27.89 4.79
C LYS A 353 -3.05 28.67 5.23
N MET A 354 -3.49 28.49 6.50
CA MET A 354 -4.60 29.26 7.06
C MET A 354 -4.34 30.77 7.07
N ARG A 355 -3.09 31.17 7.34
CA ARG A 355 -2.68 32.58 7.32
C ARG A 355 -2.81 33.20 5.93
N LEU A 356 -2.37 32.46 4.89
CA LEU A 356 -2.40 32.93 3.50
C LEU A 356 -3.80 32.96 2.93
N GLU A 357 -4.53 31.87 3.09
CA GLU A 357 -5.87 31.69 2.50
C GLU A 357 -6.99 32.32 3.32
N LYS A 358 -6.74 32.65 4.60
CA LYS A 358 -7.73 33.14 5.56
C LYS A 358 -8.96 32.23 5.68
N LYS A 359 -8.74 30.94 5.50
CA LYS A 359 -9.75 29.89 5.56
C LYS A 359 -9.37 28.81 6.57
N GLY A 360 -10.38 28.13 7.09
CA GLY A 360 -10.19 26.94 7.91
C GLY A 360 -9.75 25.75 7.08
N ILE A 361 -9.12 24.79 7.73
CA ILE A 361 -8.61 23.55 7.13
C ILE A 361 -9.16 22.36 7.90
N LEU A 362 -9.68 21.36 7.18
CA LEU A 362 -10.04 20.06 7.74
C LEU A 362 -8.87 19.09 7.52
N SER A 363 -8.39 18.46 8.60
CA SER A 363 -7.31 17.49 8.53
C SER A 363 -7.73 16.20 7.80
N ASP A 364 -6.78 15.37 7.41
CA ASP A 364 -7.03 13.97 7.15
C ASP A 364 -7.50 13.24 8.41
N VAL A 365 -8.05 12.03 8.26
CA VAL A 365 -8.38 11.16 9.39
C VAL A 365 -7.08 10.71 10.06
N TYR A 366 -7.03 10.76 11.38
CA TYR A 366 -5.93 10.23 12.17
C TYR A 366 -6.44 9.70 13.51
N SER A 367 -5.69 8.75 14.10
CA SER A 367 -6.00 8.25 15.43
C SER A 367 -5.50 9.23 16.50
N ASP A 368 -6.42 9.69 17.34
CA ASP A 368 -6.06 10.54 18.48
C ASP A 368 -5.28 9.74 19.54
N ILE A 369 -4.17 10.29 20.00
CA ILE A 369 -3.25 9.60 20.92
C ILE A 369 -3.88 9.38 22.31
N GLU A 370 -4.82 10.23 22.72
CA GLU A 370 -5.41 10.21 24.07
C GLU A 370 -6.63 9.30 24.15
N ILE A 371 -7.51 9.33 23.13
CA ILE A 371 -8.75 8.55 23.14
C ILE A 371 -8.70 7.30 22.27
N GLY A 372 -7.72 7.19 21.36
CA GLY A 372 -7.55 6.05 20.46
C GLY A 372 -8.53 5.99 19.28
N ASP A 373 -9.49 6.91 19.21
CA ASP A 373 -10.47 6.97 18.14
C ASP A 373 -9.93 7.67 16.89
N ASN A 374 -10.48 7.31 15.73
CA ASN A 374 -10.26 8.03 14.49
C ASN A 374 -11.00 9.36 14.49
N ILE A 375 -10.29 10.44 14.29
CA ILE A 375 -10.81 11.79 14.31
C ILE A 375 -10.34 12.62 13.11
N ARG A 376 -10.99 13.76 12.90
CA ARG A 376 -10.50 14.87 12.09
C ARG A 376 -10.51 16.14 12.93
N THR A 377 -9.57 17.03 12.67
CA THR A 377 -9.52 18.36 13.28
C THR A 377 -9.87 19.41 12.24
N PHE A 378 -10.87 20.24 12.53
CA PHE A 378 -11.09 21.47 11.78
C PHE A 378 -10.35 22.60 12.47
N SER A 379 -9.39 23.20 11.78
CA SER A 379 -8.60 24.33 12.26
C SER A 379 -9.07 25.62 11.62
N TYR A 380 -9.19 26.73 12.42
CA TYR A 380 -9.73 27.99 11.93
C TYR A 380 -8.91 29.20 12.41
N PRO A 381 -8.53 30.18 11.53
CA PRO A 381 -7.77 31.35 11.92
C PRO A 381 -8.67 32.37 12.63
N LEU A 382 -8.44 32.61 13.92
CA LEU A 382 -9.12 33.66 14.69
C LEU A 382 -8.49 35.04 14.43
N SER A 383 -7.18 35.06 14.24
CA SER A 383 -6.38 36.25 13.94
C SER A 383 -5.12 35.84 13.18
N THR A 384 -4.22 36.79 12.96
CA THR A 384 -2.88 36.50 12.38
C THR A 384 -1.98 35.71 13.34
N LYS A 385 -2.32 35.66 14.64
CA LYS A 385 -1.49 35.04 15.69
C LYS A 385 -2.15 33.86 16.42
N HIS A 386 -3.46 33.71 16.31
CA HIS A 386 -4.20 32.70 17.10
C HIS A 386 -5.13 31.88 16.20
N TYR A 387 -5.15 30.58 16.43
CA TYR A 387 -5.85 29.58 15.62
C TYR A 387 -6.65 28.66 16.53
N LEU A 388 -7.92 28.48 16.19
CA LEU A 388 -8.85 27.57 16.87
C LEU A 388 -8.73 26.17 16.27
N PHE A 389 -8.70 25.16 17.11
CA PHE A 389 -8.72 23.74 16.74
C PHE A 389 -9.97 23.10 17.31
N ILE A 390 -10.68 22.36 16.46
CA ILE A 390 -11.95 21.70 16.74
C ILE A 390 -11.80 20.24 16.34
N ASP A 391 -11.70 19.36 17.33
CA ASP A 391 -11.62 17.92 17.07
C ASP A 391 -13.05 17.38 16.96
N LEU A 392 -13.35 16.78 15.81
CA LEU A 392 -14.66 16.27 15.45
C LEU A 392 -14.87 14.89 16.04
N SER A 393 -16.05 14.64 16.62
CA SER A 393 -16.38 13.37 17.24
C SER A 393 -16.52 12.25 16.20
N TYR A 394 -16.15 11.02 16.59
CA TYR A 394 -16.32 9.84 15.76
C TYR A 394 -17.78 9.66 15.30
N ALA A 395 -18.75 9.89 16.19
CA ALA A 395 -20.16 9.81 15.85
C ALA A 395 -20.54 10.77 14.72
N PHE A 396 -20.07 12.01 14.78
CA PHE A 396 -20.30 12.98 13.71
C PHE A 396 -19.63 12.56 12.40
N LEU A 397 -18.41 12.03 12.46
CA LEU A 397 -17.71 11.56 11.26
C LEU A 397 -18.43 10.37 10.63
N TYR A 398 -18.93 9.44 11.45
CA TYR A 398 -19.66 8.25 11.01
C TYR A 398 -21.01 8.60 10.34
N ASP A 399 -21.73 9.56 10.89
CA ASP A 399 -23.04 10.00 10.38
C ASP A 399 -22.93 10.82 9.07
N ASN A 400 -21.73 11.25 8.69
CA ASN A 400 -21.48 12.03 7.47
C ASN A 400 -20.61 11.25 6.49
N ASP A 401 -21.25 10.68 5.48
CA ASP A 401 -20.59 9.93 4.40
C ASP A 401 -19.39 10.71 3.82
N GLY A 402 -18.23 10.05 3.76
CA GLY A 402 -17.00 10.60 3.18
C GLY A 402 -16.07 11.32 4.18
N LEU A 403 -16.43 11.42 5.47
CA LEU A 403 -15.56 11.97 6.51
C LEU A 403 -14.64 10.93 7.17
N LEU A 404 -14.97 9.66 7.10
CA LEU A 404 -14.12 8.53 7.54
C LEU A 404 -13.32 7.92 6.40
#